data_c95ede49d026780049b45e5217e8c608
#
_entry.id   c95ede49d026780049b45e5217e8c608
#
_cell.length_a   1.000
_cell.length_b   1.000
_cell.length_c   1.000
_cell.angle_alpha   90.00
_cell.angle_beta   90.00
_cell.angle_gamma   90.00
#
_symmetry.space_group_name_H-M   'P 1'
#
loop_
_entity.id
_entity.type
_entity.pdbx_description
1 polymer ?
#
loop_
_entity_poly.entity_id
_entity_poly.type
_entity_poly.pdbx_seq_one_letter_code
_entity_poly.pdbx_strand_id
1 'polypeptide(L)'
;MRVAKMGYAHRVNKKDENGRIISSWTRVRKVVPEGLAPSLPPPYTGKKTLTKKVSTEREHAEWTAKFLAIIDQAAGRTNAVRELARLDGLSTPDLLRQCPSVIARFDNLIGLPAPVVKPSEPVIFASMIPKWAKLTNAPKKGIQNMETKSGRFAAWLGHDDMARVTFPNCRDYRDFLIEEGELKPTSILNHVKALKALFTFAFENDHIPSNPMARIKFKAGDGEERDDFTPEERRLILTAARDAGPVIKWCNWLSSFQAPRLSEILDAHTRDVVVEEGVPVMKIRRKYRSPDQRLKTKVSTRMVPLHSAVLAEGFLDYVGSVGDGPLFPQLSLDTYGRRAGKVTSPISKWLRNVVGITDPNKPFYSHRHTAVSYLRNTLTPEGHPAVKEDIERYLTGHAGKDVHARYGDQWVKRLKAAIEVIPNPVAVL
;
A
#
# COMPACT_ATOMS: atom_id res chain seq x y z
N MET A 1 31.32 -33.90 -18.63
CA MET A 1 29.94 -33.50 -18.99
C MET A 1 30.02 -32.48 -20.11
N ARG A 2 29.62 -32.84 -21.33
CA ARG A 2 29.49 -31.85 -22.42
C ARG A 2 28.17 -31.13 -22.26
N VAL A 3 28.16 -29.83 -22.33
CA VAL A 3 27.00 -28.96 -22.11
C VAL A 3 26.69 -28.26 -23.42
N ALA A 4 25.49 -28.46 -23.93
CA ALA A 4 25.01 -27.72 -25.11
C ALA A 4 24.67 -26.28 -24.73
N LYS A 5 25.22 -25.30 -25.45
CA LYS A 5 24.99 -23.87 -25.19
C LYS A 5 23.96 -23.32 -26.17
N MET A 6 22.76 -23.00 -25.67
CA MET A 6 21.76 -22.27 -26.44
C MET A 6 21.90 -20.77 -26.18
N GLY A 7 21.98 -20.01 -27.27
CA GLY A 7 22.11 -18.55 -27.18
C GLY A 7 20.85 -17.84 -27.69
N TYR A 8 20.30 -16.95 -26.89
CA TYR A 8 19.20 -16.06 -27.26
C TYR A 8 19.74 -14.66 -27.49
N ALA A 9 19.19 -13.97 -28.49
CA ALA A 9 19.52 -12.56 -28.74
C ALA A 9 18.26 -11.73 -28.37
N HIS A 10 18.43 -10.71 -27.54
CA HIS A 10 17.39 -9.74 -27.28
C HIS A 10 17.84 -8.33 -27.63
N ARG A 11 16.90 -7.50 -27.99
CA ARG A 11 17.16 -6.13 -28.42
C ARG A 11 17.31 -5.23 -27.19
N VAL A 12 18.44 -4.56 -27.11
CA VAL A 12 18.70 -3.54 -26.08
C VAL A 12 18.68 -2.17 -26.74
N ASN A 13 17.84 -1.29 -26.26
CA ASN A 13 17.78 0.09 -26.74
C ASN A 13 18.62 0.97 -25.81
N LYS A 14 19.65 1.61 -26.38
CA LYS A 14 20.44 2.63 -25.69
C LYS A 14 20.30 3.96 -26.43
N LYS A 15 20.42 5.08 -25.74
CA LYS A 15 20.51 6.40 -26.37
C LYS A 15 21.97 6.72 -26.62
N ASP A 16 22.27 7.30 -27.78
CA ASP A 16 23.60 7.87 -28.08
C ASP A 16 23.76 9.24 -27.40
N GLU A 17 24.90 9.83 -27.56
CA GLU A 17 25.23 11.17 -27.03
C GLU A 17 24.34 12.30 -27.56
N ASN A 18 23.62 12.07 -28.68
CA ASN A 18 22.67 12.99 -29.29
C ASN A 18 21.19 12.64 -28.95
N GLY A 19 20.95 11.70 -28.01
CA GLY A 19 19.64 11.31 -27.58
C GLY A 19 18.87 10.38 -28.53
N ARG A 20 19.49 9.88 -29.63
CA ARG A 20 18.88 8.95 -30.58
C ARG A 20 18.92 7.53 -30.05
N ILE A 21 17.84 6.78 -30.23
CA ILE A 21 17.77 5.37 -29.78
C ILE A 21 18.57 4.50 -30.74
N ILE A 22 19.67 3.91 -30.26
CA ILE A 22 20.43 2.87 -30.95
C ILE A 22 20.00 1.52 -30.38
N SER A 23 19.53 0.65 -31.27
CA SER A 23 19.14 -0.71 -30.91
C SER A 23 20.30 -1.67 -31.21
N SER A 24 20.79 -2.39 -30.20
CA SER A 24 21.77 -3.45 -30.34
C SER A 24 21.18 -4.80 -29.88
N TRP A 25 21.67 -5.87 -30.48
CA TRP A 25 21.30 -7.23 -30.08
C TRP A 25 22.33 -7.79 -29.10
N THR A 26 21.88 -8.19 -27.92
CA THR A 26 22.75 -8.84 -26.94
C THR A 26 22.44 -10.33 -26.89
N ARG A 27 23.48 -11.14 -27.04
CA ARG A 27 23.39 -12.59 -26.99
C ARG A 27 23.49 -13.09 -25.55
N VAL A 28 22.43 -13.68 -25.02
CA VAL A 28 22.44 -14.35 -23.70
C VAL A 28 22.61 -15.84 -23.91
N ARG A 29 23.58 -16.44 -23.24
CA ARG A 29 23.83 -17.89 -23.28
C ARG A 29 23.20 -18.54 -22.03
N LYS A 30 22.28 -19.46 -22.22
CA LYS A 30 21.74 -20.31 -21.16
C LYS A 30 22.31 -21.73 -21.31
N VAL A 31 22.71 -22.34 -20.23
CA VAL A 31 23.29 -23.68 -20.19
C VAL A 31 22.16 -24.68 -19.94
N VAL A 32 22.00 -25.66 -20.83
CA VAL A 32 21.03 -26.75 -20.70
C VAL A 32 21.78 -28.06 -20.55
N PRO A 33 21.37 -28.96 -19.63
CA PRO A 33 22.04 -30.28 -19.49
C PRO A 33 21.96 -31.13 -20.77
N GLU A 34 23.03 -31.81 -21.06
CA GLU A 34 23.12 -32.72 -22.22
C GLU A 34 22.18 -33.93 -22.02
N GLY A 35 21.33 -34.20 -23.01
CA GLY A 35 20.32 -35.25 -22.96
C GLY A 35 18.87 -34.75 -22.98
N LEU A 36 18.62 -33.47 -22.75
CA LEU A 36 17.30 -32.83 -22.80
C LEU A 36 17.12 -31.92 -24.05
N ALA A 37 18.15 -31.73 -24.85
CA ALA A 37 18.06 -30.91 -26.06
C ALA A 37 17.81 -31.78 -27.30
N PRO A 38 16.68 -31.65 -27.99
CA PRO A 38 16.52 -32.23 -29.31
C PRO A 38 17.50 -31.55 -30.30
N SER A 39 17.94 -32.31 -31.31
CA SER A 39 18.76 -31.75 -32.38
C SER A 39 18.06 -30.56 -33.04
N LEU A 40 18.64 -29.38 -32.91
CA LEU A 40 18.06 -28.16 -33.45
C LEU A 40 18.09 -28.13 -34.97
N PRO A 41 17.05 -27.70 -35.66
CA PRO A 41 17.13 -27.34 -37.07
C PRO A 41 18.05 -26.12 -37.23
N PRO A 42 18.69 -25.94 -38.37
CA PRO A 42 19.63 -24.84 -38.64
C PRO A 42 18.95 -23.48 -38.46
N PRO A 43 19.69 -22.45 -38.04
CA PRO A 43 19.08 -21.14 -37.74
C PRO A 43 18.43 -20.55 -38.99
N TYR A 44 17.19 -20.06 -38.79
CA TYR A 44 16.42 -19.41 -39.85
C TYR A 44 17.11 -18.10 -40.28
N THR A 45 17.73 -18.08 -41.44
CA THR A 45 18.21 -16.87 -42.11
C THR A 45 17.14 -16.40 -43.07
N GLY A 46 16.29 -15.48 -42.58
CA GLY A 46 15.18 -14.96 -43.36
C GLY A 46 15.61 -14.21 -44.62
N LYS A 47 15.49 -14.88 -45.72
CA LYS A 47 15.19 -14.36 -47.07
C LYS A 47 15.21 -15.57 -48.02
N LYS A 48 14.07 -16.25 -48.23
CA LYS A 48 13.82 -17.08 -49.43
C LYS A 48 12.29 -17.29 -49.65
N THR A 49 11.97 -17.26 -50.93
CA THR A 49 10.71 -17.28 -51.64
C THR A 49 9.62 -18.30 -51.18
N LEU A 50 8.37 -17.95 -51.37
CA LEU A 50 7.11 -18.57 -50.93
C LEU A 50 6.96 -20.09 -51.14
N THR A 51 7.68 -20.75 -52.03
CA THR A 51 7.54 -22.19 -52.34
C THR A 51 8.25 -23.13 -51.34
N LYS A 52 9.18 -22.63 -50.53
CA LYS A 52 9.83 -23.39 -49.44
C LYS A 52 9.17 -23.27 -48.08
N LYS A 53 8.13 -22.45 -47.98
CA LYS A 53 7.47 -22.11 -46.71
C LYS A 53 6.69 -23.28 -46.12
N VAL A 54 6.07 -24.11 -46.92
CA VAL A 54 5.16 -25.18 -46.43
C VAL A 54 5.89 -26.35 -45.79
N SER A 55 7.10 -26.76 -46.28
CA SER A 55 7.89 -27.83 -45.66
C SER A 55 8.53 -27.35 -44.36
N THR A 56 9.03 -26.13 -44.32
CA THR A 56 9.61 -25.50 -43.10
C THR A 56 8.59 -25.21 -42.01
N GLU A 57 7.38 -24.86 -42.36
CA GLU A 57 6.30 -24.66 -41.38
C GLU A 57 5.85 -25.97 -40.74
N ARG A 58 5.84 -27.08 -41.52
CA ARG A 58 5.54 -28.41 -41.00
C ARG A 58 6.63 -28.96 -40.08
N GLU A 59 7.89 -28.82 -40.47
CA GLU A 59 9.05 -29.21 -39.67
C GLU A 59 9.17 -28.36 -38.39
N HIS A 60 8.87 -27.06 -38.49
CA HIS A 60 8.82 -26.16 -37.34
C HIS A 60 7.67 -26.51 -36.39
N ALA A 61 6.51 -26.87 -36.93
CA ALA A 61 5.34 -27.30 -36.11
C ALA A 61 5.61 -28.64 -35.39
N GLU A 62 6.23 -29.61 -36.08
CA GLU A 62 6.61 -30.90 -35.47
C GLU A 62 7.71 -30.75 -34.40
N TRP A 63 8.69 -29.88 -34.65
CA TRP A 63 9.71 -29.58 -33.65
C TRP A 63 9.14 -28.85 -32.44
N THR A 64 8.30 -27.86 -32.66
CA THR A 64 7.61 -27.10 -31.61
C THR A 64 6.73 -28.02 -30.76
N ALA A 65 6.03 -28.97 -31.41
CA ALA A 65 5.23 -29.97 -30.71
C ALA A 65 6.07 -30.88 -29.81
N LYS A 66 7.23 -31.38 -30.30
CA LYS A 66 8.15 -32.21 -29.50
C LYS A 66 8.78 -31.43 -28.35
N PHE A 67 9.16 -30.18 -28.57
CA PHE A 67 9.76 -29.31 -27.56
C PHE A 67 8.76 -28.99 -26.44
N LEU A 68 7.52 -28.76 -26.79
CA LEU A 68 6.47 -28.44 -25.82
C LEU A 68 6.02 -29.67 -25.02
N ALA A 69 6.03 -30.87 -25.62
CA ALA A 69 5.80 -32.09 -24.86
C ALA A 69 6.86 -32.30 -23.75
N ILE A 70 8.10 -31.91 -24.03
CA ILE A 70 9.20 -31.97 -23.02
C ILE A 70 9.01 -30.92 -21.92
N ILE A 71 8.56 -29.70 -22.29
CA ILE A 71 8.28 -28.64 -21.32
C ILE A 71 7.04 -28.96 -20.48
N ASP A 72 6.02 -29.56 -21.06
CA ASP A 72 4.77 -29.92 -20.37
C ASP A 72 5.01 -31.03 -19.33
N GLN A 73 5.93 -31.97 -19.60
CA GLN A 73 6.38 -32.94 -18.60
C GLN A 73 7.15 -32.30 -17.46
N ALA A 74 7.81 -31.16 -17.66
CA ALA A 74 8.67 -30.53 -16.66
C ALA A 74 7.98 -29.42 -15.84
N ALA A 75 6.95 -28.74 -16.36
CA ALA A 75 6.46 -27.47 -15.79
C ALA A 75 4.96 -27.19 -15.93
N GLY A 76 4.18 -28.08 -16.52
CA GLY A 76 2.72 -27.92 -16.71
C GLY A 76 2.32 -27.01 -17.89
N ARG A 77 1.10 -27.23 -18.42
CA ARG A 77 0.55 -26.63 -19.65
C ARG A 77 0.60 -25.10 -19.71
N THR A 78 0.42 -24.42 -18.59
CA THR A 78 0.37 -22.96 -18.53
C THR A 78 1.71 -22.32 -18.93
N ASN A 79 2.81 -22.96 -18.60
CA ASN A 79 4.16 -22.48 -18.95
C ASN A 79 4.53 -22.77 -20.41
N ALA A 80 4.04 -23.87 -20.99
CA ALA A 80 4.25 -24.20 -22.39
C ALA A 80 3.59 -23.19 -23.33
N VAL A 81 2.34 -22.76 -23.04
CA VAL A 81 1.64 -21.73 -23.84
C VAL A 81 2.31 -20.36 -23.73
N ARG A 82 2.83 -20.00 -22.54
CA ARG A 82 3.62 -18.76 -22.37
C ARG A 82 4.93 -18.77 -23.15
N GLU A 83 5.60 -19.89 -23.18
CA GLU A 83 6.88 -20.01 -23.89
C GLU A 83 6.68 -20.01 -25.41
N LEU A 84 5.60 -20.61 -25.92
CA LEU A 84 5.16 -20.49 -27.32
C LEU A 84 4.92 -19.03 -27.71
N ALA A 85 4.10 -18.32 -26.94
CA ALA A 85 3.80 -16.92 -27.20
C ALA A 85 5.08 -16.06 -27.21
N ARG A 86 6.07 -16.39 -26.36
CA ARG A 86 7.36 -15.70 -26.30
C ARG A 86 8.26 -16.01 -27.49
N LEU A 87 8.25 -17.24 -28.01
CA LEU A 87 9.06 -17.66 -29.17
C LEU A 87 8.56 -17.03 -30.46
N ASP A 88 7.23 -16.88 -30.61
CA ASP A 88 6.62 -16.29 -31.81
C ASP A 88 6.50 -14.75 -31.72
N GLY A 89 6.92 -14.13 -30.61
CA GLY A 89 6.80 -12.67 -30.41
C GLY A 89 5.35 -12.19 -30.25
N LEU A 90 4.40 -13.12 -30.05
CA LEU A 90 2.99 -12.85 -29.84
C LEU A 90 2.67 -12.82 -28.34
N SER A 91 1.68 -12.03 -27.96
CA SER A 91 1.12 -12.14 -26.60
C SER A 91 0.34 -13.45 -26.48
N THR A 92 0.35 -14.07 -25.29
CA THR A 92 -0.43 -15.29 -25.01
C THR A 92 -1.93 -15.16 -25.42
N PRO A 93 -2.60 -14.01 -25.21
CA PRO A 93 -3.96 -13.79 -25.70
C PRO A 93 -4.08 -13.74 -27.23
N ASP A 94 -3.08 -13.25 -27.93
CA ASP A 94 -3.11 -13.15 -29.39
C ASP A 94 -2.88 -14.51 -30.05
N LEU A 95 -2.02 -15.35 -29.48
CA LEU A 95 -1.86 -16.74 -29.90
C LEU A 95 -3.16 -17.53 -29.76
N LEU A 96 -3.84 -17.39 -28.61
CA LEU A 96 -5.13 -18.04 -28.35
C LEU A 96 -6.26 -17.53 -29.22
N ARG A 97 -6.23 -16.26 -29.66
CA ARG A 97 -7.22 -15.69 -30.59
C ARG A 97 -6.99 -16.09 -32.03
N GLN A 98 -5.73 -16.13 -32.45
CA GLN A 98 -5.39 -16.34 -33.88
C GLN A 98 -5.33 -17.82 -34.26
N CYS A 99 -5.10 -18.71 -33.29
CA CYS A 99 -4.88 -20.13 -33.57
C CYS A 99 -5.61 -21.12 -32.65
N PRO A 100 -6.94 -21.00 -32.44
CA PRO A 100 -7.69 -22.01 -31.65
C PRO A 100 -7.61 -23.41 -32.29
N SER A 101 -7.47 -23.51 -33.61
CA SER A 101 -7.29 -24.75 -34.35
C SER A 101 -5.89 -25.38 -34.16
N VAL A 102 -4.88 -24.60 -33.85
CA VAL A 102 -3.52 -25.08 -33.56
C VAL A 102 -3.49 -25.75 -32.18
N ILE A 103 -4.16 -25.20 -31.20
CA ILE A 103 -4.28 -25.78 -29.87
C ILE A 103 -5.08 -27.07 -29.91
N ALA A 104 -6.22 -27.11 -30.60
CA ALA A 104 -7.03 -28.32 -30.77
C ALA A 104 -6.30 -29.42 -31.56
N ARG A 105 -5.52 -29.06 -32.59
CA ARG A 105 -4.65 -29.99 -33.32
C ARG A 105 -3.47 -30.49 -32.47
N PHE A 106 -2.94 -29.61 -31.64
CA PHE A 106 -1.85 -29.92 -30.73
C PHE A 106 -2.29 -30.95 -29.68
N ASP A 107 -3.45 -30.76 -29.05
CA ASP A 107 -4.04 -31.69 -28.10
C ASP A 107 -4.32 -33.07 -28.75
N ASN A 108 -4.70 -33.10 -30.02
CA ASN A 108 -4.91 -34.34 -30.79
C ASN A 108 -3.61 -35.03 -31.23
N LEU A 109 -2.53 -34.26 -31.52
CA LEU A 109 -1.26 -34.78 -32.03
C LEU A 109 -0.40 -35.47 -30.93
N ILE A 110 -0.52 -35.01 -29.68
CA ILE A 110 0.22 -35.58 -28.53
C ILE A 110 -0.53 -36.72 -27.85
N GLY A 111 -1.73 -37.09 -28.34
CA GLY A 111 -2.49 -38.22 -27.82
C GLY A 111 -2.78 -38.16 -26.31
N LEU A 112 -2.61 -37.00 -25.70
CA LEU A 112 -2.95 -36.81 -24.32
C LEU A 112 -4.48 -36.82 -24.20
N PRO A 113 -5.07 -37.70 -23.33
CA PRO A 113 -6.48 -37.56 -23.00
C PRO A 113 -6.68 -36.11 -22.55
N ALA A 114 -7.80 -35.49 -23.02
CA ALA A 114 -8.20 -34.20 -22.52
C ALA A 114 -8.01 -34.25 -21.00
N PRO A 115 -7.31 -33.28 -20.37
CA PRO A 115 -7.09 -33.34 -18.96
C PRO A 115 -8.44 -33.55 -18.31
N VAL A 116 -8.62 -34.64 -17.61
CA VAL A 116 -9.67 -34.77 -16.63
C VAL A 116 -9.33 -33.68 -15.64
N VAL A 117 -9.90 -32.50 -15.86
CA VAL A 117 -9.91 -31.45 -14.87
C VAL A 117 -10.68 -32.07 -13.71
N LYS A 118 -9.96 -32.72 -12.78
CA LYS A 118 -10.56 -32.99 -11.48
C LYS A 118 -11.16 -31.65 -11.09
N PRO A 119 -12.45 -31.60 -10.74
CA PRO A 119 -13.02 -30.37 -10.22
C PRO A 119 -12.08 -29.96 -9.09
N SER A 120 -11.28 -28.92 -9.35
CA SER A 120 -10.40 -28.37 -8.32
C SER A 120 -11.31 -27.98 -7.19
N GLU A 121 -10.97 -28.38 -5.96
CA GLU A 121 -11.73 -27.95 -4.81
C GLU A 121 -11.88 -26.42 -4.89
N PRO A 122 -13.09 -25.89 -4.65
CA PRO A 122 -13.34 -24.47 -4.80
C PRO A 122 -12.38 -23.67 -3.92
N VAL A 123 -11.73 -22.68 -4.49
CA VAL A 123 -10.81 -21.80 -3.78
C VAL A 123 -11.61 -20.65 -3.19
N ILE A 124 -12.16 -20.86 -2.00
CA ILE A 124 -13.05 -19.89 -1.36
C ILE A 124 -12.28 -18.73 -0.70
N PHE A 125 -12.85 -17.52 -0.75
CA PHE A 125 -12.26 -16.33 -0.12
C PHE A 125 -11.94 -16.54 1.35
N ALA A 126 -12.86 -17.14 2.10
CA ALA A 126 -12.71 -17.41 3.53
C ALA A 126 -11.49 -18.28 3.86
N SER A 127 -11.11 -19.23 2.99
CA SER A 127 -9.92 -20.08 3.17
C SER A 127 -8.61 -19.40 2.80
N MET A 128 -8.67 -18.40 1.90
CA MET A 128 -7.48 -17.66 1.44
C MET A 128 -7.08 -16.53 2.38
N ILE A 129 -8.05 -15.86 3.02
CA ILE A 129 -7.78 -14.72 3.90
C ILE A 129 -6.84 -15.07 5.06
N PRO A 130 -7.02 -16.19 5.82
CA PRO A 130 -6.08 -16.58 6.87
C PRO A 130 -4.66 -16.87 6.36
N LYS A 131 -4.54 -17.50 5.19
CA LYS A 131 -3.23 -17.78 4.55
C LYS A 131 -2.53 -16.47 4.15
N TRP A 132 -3.26 -15.55 3.50
CA TRP A 132 -2.79 -14.22 3.17
C TRP A 132 -2.37 -13.43 4.42
N ALA A 133 -3.19 -13.47 5.46
CA ALA A 133 -2.93 -12.77 6.71
C ALA A 133 -1.66 -13.26 7.40
N LYS A 134 -1.44 -14.58 7.40
CA LYS A 134 -0.23 -15.19 7.96
C LYS A 134 1.03 -14.77 7.19
N LEU A 135 1.01 -14.82 5.86
CA LEU A 135 2.16 -14.46 5.03
C LEU A 135 2.50 -12.98 5.15
N THR A 136 1.48 -12.11 5.15
CA THR A 136 1.66 -10.65 5.17
C THR A 136 1.76 -10.07 6.58
N ASN A 137 1.62 -10.90 7.63
CA ASN A 137 1.48 -10.43 9.01
C ASN A 137 0.40 -9.35 9.16
N ALA A 138 -0.75 -9.56 8.52
CA ALA A 138 -1.83 -8.59 8.52
C ALA A 138 -2.41 -8.37 9.93
N PRO A 139 -2.65 -7.11 10.35
CA PRO A 139 -3.28 -6.83 11.64
C PRO A 139 -4.76 -7.24 11.61
N LYS A 140 -5.35 -7.55 12.79
CA LYS A 140 -6.77 -7.94 12.93
C LYS A 140 -7.74 -7.04 12.14
N LYS A 141 -7.55 -5.70 12.19
CA LYS A 141 -8.36 -4.75 11.41
C LYS A 141 -8.19 -4.91 9.90
N GLY A 142 -6.98 -5.28 9.45
CA GLY A 142 -6.69 -5.56 8.04
C GLY A 142 -7.40 -6.82 7.57
N ILE A 143 -7.41 -7.87 8.40
CA ILE A 143 -8.13 -9.13 8.14
C ILE A 143 -9.61 -8.86 8.00
N GLN A 144 -10.24 -8.23 8.99
CA GLN A 144 -11.67 -7.88 8.94
C GLN A 144 -12.02 -7.01 7.73
N ASN A 145 -11.16 -6.06 7.39
CA ASN A 145 -11.37 -5.23 6.21
C ASN A 145 -11.30 -6.04 4.90
N MET A 146 -10.44 -7.05 4.85
CA MET A 146 -10.37 -8.00 3.73
C MET A 146 -11.64 -8.86 3.67
N GLU A 147 -12.06 -9.44 4.80
CA GLU A 147 -13.30 -10.24 4.93
C GLU A 147 -14.52 -9.45 4.47
N THR A 148 -14.70 -8.22 4.96
CA THR A 148 -15.82 -7.36 4.59
C THR A 148 -15.87 -7.09 3.08
N LYS A 149 -14.71 -6.81 2.46
CA LYS A 149 -14.66 -6.44 1.04
C LYS A 149 -14.77 -7.65 0.12
N SER A 150 -14.12 -8.76 0.45
CA SER A 150 -14.26 -10.00 -0.30
C SER A 150 -15.65 -10.62 -0.12
N GLY A 151 -16.26 -10.52 1.08
CA GLY A 151 -17.63 -10.94 1.32
C GLY A 151 -18.64 -10.15 0.48
N ARG A 152 -18.49 -8.82 0.38
CA ARG A 152 -19.35 -7.99 -0.51
C ARG A 152 -19.16 -8.39 -1.99
N PHE A 153 -17.93 -8.67 -2.40
CA PHE A 153 -17.66 -9.14 -3.76
C PHE A 153 -18.28 -10.51 -4.03
N ALA A 154 -18.12 -11.47 -3.13
CA ALA A 154 -18.70 -12.82 -3.23
C ALA A 154 -20.25 -12.77 -3.27
N ALA A 155 -20.87 -11.93 -2.44
CA ALA A 155 -22.30 -11.71 -2.44
C ALA A 155 -22.81 -11.15 -3.79
N TRP A 156 -22.08 -10.19 -4.37
CA TRP A 156 -22.40 -9.65 -5.69
C TRP A 156 -22.23 -10.68 -6.82
N LEU A 157 -21.20 -11.55 -6.72
CA LEU A 157 -20.95 -12.64 -7.68
C LEU A 157 -21.99 -13.77 -7.59
N GLY A 158 -22.63 -13.96 -6.43
CA GLY A 158 -23.46 -15.12 -6.11
C GLY A 158 -22.68 -16.40 -5.82
N HIS A 159 -21.37 -16.33 -5.66
CA HIS A 159 -20.48 -17.41 -5.25
C HIS A 159 -19.20 -16.90 -4.62
N ASP A 160 -18.48 -17.73 -3.85
CA ASP A 160 -17.23 -17.40 -3.16
C ASP A 160 -15.97 -18.09 -3.74
N ASP A 161 -16.10 -18.80 -4.87
CA ASP A 161 -14.98 -19.49 -5.53
C ASP A 161 -14.14 -18.52 -6.38
N MET A 162 -12.92 -18.25 -5.91
CA MET A 162 -11.96 -17.37 -6.57
C MET A 162 -11.47 -17.91 -7.92
N ALA A 163 -11.43 -19.24 -8.10
CA ALA A 163 -10.96 -19.84 -9.34
C ALA A 163 -11.93 -19.62 -10.52
N ARG A 164 -13.21 -19.38 -10.22
CA ARG A 164 -14.26 -19.07 -11.21
C ARG A 164 -14.34 -17.59 -11.58
N VAL A 165 -13.65 -16.72 -10.84
CA VAL A 165 -13.71 -15.27 -11.08
C VAL A 165 -12.93 -14.91 -12.33
N THR A 166 -13.58 -14.18 -13.22
CA THR A 166 -13.03 -13.71 -14.49
C THR A 166 -12.71 -12.22 -14.46
N PHE A 167 -11.93 -11.74 -15.44
CA PHE A 167 -11.67 -10.30 -15.59
C PHE A 167 -12.96 -9.49 -15.83
N PRO A 168 -13.94 -9.92 -16.65
CA PRO A 168 -15.24 -9.24 -16.73
C PRO A 168 -15.92 -9.10 -15.37
N ASN A 169 -15.99 -10.15 -14.54
CA ASN A 169 -16.58 -10.05 -13.20
C ASN A 169 -15.92 -8.94 -12.36
N CYS A 170 -14.60 -8.84 -12.39
CA CYS A 170 -13.87 -7.82 -11.63
C CYS A 170 -14.12 -6.40 -12.17
N ARG A 171 -14.23 -6.23 -13.49
CA ARG A 171 -14.56 -4.97 -14.13
C ARG A 171 -15.99 -4.56 -13.80
N ASP A 172 -16.93 -5.45 -13.97
CA ASP A 172 -18.36 -5.19 -13.79
C ASP A 172 -18.68 -4.89 -12.32
N TYR A 173 -17.99 -5.56 -11.37
CA TYR A 173 -18.09 -5.22 -9.95
C TYR A 173 -17.54 -3.83 -9.63
N ARG A 174 -16.39 -3.43 -10.22
CA ARG A 174 -15.88 -2.07 -10.06
C ARG A 174 -16.91 -1.05 -10.56
N ASP A 175 -17.49 -1.30 -11.73
CA ASP A 175 -18.46 -0.41 -12.36
C ASP A 175 -19.76 -0.36 -11.54
N PHE A 176 -20.22 -1.51 -11.02
CA PHE A 176 -21.32 -1.58 -10.07
C PHE A 176 -21.08 -0.70 -8.81
N LEU A 177 -19.88 -0.77 -8.21
CA LEU A 177 -19.56 0.07 -7.02
C LEU A 177 -19.58 1.58 -7.35
N ILE A 178 -19.29 1.95 -8.59
CA ILE A 178 -19.35 3.35 -9.06
C ILE A 178 -20.81 3.78 -9.25
N GLU A 179 -21.60 2.96 -9.94
CA GLU A 179 -22.99 3.25 -10.31
C GLU A 179 -23.93 3.26 -9.10
N GLU A 180 -23.70 2.37 -8.13
CA GLU A 180 -24.46 2.31 -6.88
C GLU A 180 -24.42 3.63 -6.11
N GLY A 181 -23.30 4.36 -6.18
CA GLY A 181 -23.13 5.69 -5.58
C GLY A 181 -23.06 5.72 -4.05
N GLU A 182 -23.15 4.58 -3.37
CA GLU A 182 -23.11 4.51 -1.90
C GLU A 182 -21.71 4.78 -1.32
N LEU A 183 -20.67 4.47 -2.09
CA LEU A 183 -19.29 4.56 -1.62
C LEU A 183 -18.58 5.78 -2.22
N LYS A 184 -17.88 6.52 -1.36
CA LYS A 184 -16.92 7.54 -1.84
C LYS A 184 -15.84 6.89 -2.74
N PRO A 185 -15.33 7.61 -3.75
CA PRO A 185 -14.30 7.08 -4.68
C PRO A 185 -13.09 6.46 -3.97
N THR A 186 -12.64 7.05 -2.87
CA THR A 186 -11.55 6.50 -2.04
C THR A 186 -11.90 5.15 -1.41
N SER A 187 -13.16 4.93 -1.07
CA SER A 187 -13.64 3.63 -0.54
C SER A 187 -13.69 2.59 -1.65
N ILE A 188 -14.13 2.93 -2.85
CA ILE A 188 -14.09 2.05 -4.04
C ILE A 188 -12.64 1.66 -4.34
N LEU A 189 -11.71 2.63 -4.36
CA LEU A 189 -10.29 2.35 -4.54
C LEU A 189 -9.75 1.34 -3.49
N ASN A 190 -10.20 1.47 -2.24
CA ASN A 190 -9.82 0.54 -1.18
C ASN A 190 -10.44 -0.86 -1.35
N HIS A 191 -11.64 -0.99 -1.96
CA HIS A 191 -12.20 -2.28 -2.37
C HIS A 191 -11.33 -2.93 -3.43
N VAL A 192 -11.04 -2.22 -4.51
CA VAL A 192 -10.19 -2.70 -5.61
C VAL A 192 -8.80 -3.10 -5.10
N LYS A 193 -8.17 -2.30 -4.24
CA LYS A 193 -6.85 -2.62 -3.66
C LYS A 193 -6.88 -3.89 -2.80
N ALA A 194 -7.91 -4.08 -1.99
CA ALA A 194 -8.03 -5.27 -1.15
C ALA A 194 -8.19 -6.54 -1.99
N LEU A 195 -9.13 -6.55 -2.94
CA LEU A 195 -9.33 -7.68 -3.84
C LEU A 195 -8.06 -7.97 -4.66
N LYS A 196 -7.40 -6.93 -5.21
CA LYS A 196 -6.11 -7.10 -5.89
C LYS A 196 -5.08 -7.81 -5.02
N ALA A 197 -4.92 -7.39 -3.77
CA ALA A 197 -3.95 -8.00 -2.87
C ALA A 197 -4.25 -9.49 -2.62
N LEU A 198 -5.53 -9.85 -2.45
CA LEU A 198 -5.92 -11.23 -2.21
C LEU A 198 -5.78 -12.10 -3.47
N PHE A 199 -6.20 -11.61 -4.63
CA PHE A 199 -6.03 -12.32 -5.91
C PHE A 199 -4.56 -12.44 -6.33
N THR A 200 -3.75 -11.43 -6.05
CA THR A 200 -2.29 -11.49 -6.28
C THR A 200 -1.67 -12.57 -5.39
N PHE A 201 -2.02 -12.60 -4.11
CA PHE A 201 -1.57 -13.64 -3.18
C PHE A 201 -1.97 -15.03 -3.66
N ALA A 202 -3.24 -15.22 -4.03
CA ALA A 202 -3.75 -16.53 -4.48
C ALA A 202 -3.04 -17.00 -5.77
N PHE A 203 -2.76 -16.09 -6.69
CA PHE A 203 -2.06 -16.40 -7.94
C PHE A 203 -0.56 -16.67 -7.73
N GLU A 204 0.13 -15.85 -6.93
CA GLU A 204 1.57 -16.01 -6.65
C GLU A 204 1.89 -17.27 -5.83
N ASN A 205 0.90 -17.84 -5.15
CA ASN A 205 1.03 -19.08 -4.39
C ASN A 205 0.30 -20.27 -5.05
N ASP A 206 0.06 -20.22 -6.36
CA ASP A 206 -0.51 -21.30 -7.20
C ASP A 206 -1.88 -21.82 -6.74
N HIS A 207 -2.66 -20.99 -6.00
CA HIS A 207 -4.02 -21.37 -5.59
C HIS A 207 -5.04 -21.15 -6.73
N ILE A 208 -4.78 -20.21 -7.65
CA ILE A 208 -5.60 -19.94 -8.82
C ILE A 208 -4.73 -19.83 -10.08
N PRO A 209 -5.24 -20.24 -11.25
CA PRO A 209 -4.45 -20.30 -12.49
C PRO A 209 -4.13 -18.93 -13.11
N SER A 210 -4.90 -17.89 -12.76
CA SER A 210 -4.71 -16.54 -13.29
C SER A 210 -5.20 -15.48 -12.30
N ASN A 211 -4.67 -14.25 -12.42
CA ASN A 211 -5.12 -13.13 -11.60
C ASN A 211 -6.08 -12.21 -12.38
N PRO A 212 -7.42 -12.34 -12.19
CA PRO A 212 -8.40 -11.53 -12.92
C PRO A 212 -8.36 -10.04 -12.52
N MET A 213 -7.83 -9.71 -11.32
CA MET A 213 -7.73 -8.35 -10.84
C MET A 213 -6.48 -7.60 -11.35
N ALA A 214 -5.52 -8.27 -12.01
CA ALA A 214 -4.24 -7.68 -12.38
C ALA A 214 -4.39 -6.39 -13.20
N ARG A 215 -5.28 -6.39 -14.20
CA ARG A 215 -5.51 -5.27 -15.13
C ARG A 215 -6.55 -4.25 -14.66
N ILE A 216 -7.27 -4.52 -13.57
CA ILE A 216 -8.28 -3.60 -13.05
C ILE A 216 -7.60 -2.31 -12.59
N LYS A 217 -8.04 -1.18 -13.12
CA LYS A 217 -7.58 0.16 -12.74
C LYS A 217 -8.75 0.97 -12.21
N PHE A 218 -8.50 1.73 -11.17
CA PHE A 218 -9.43 2.72 -10.63
C PHE A 218 -8.61 3.86 -10.01
N LYS A 219 -8.99 5.09 -10.33
CA LYS A 219 -8.47 6.30 -9.69
C LYS A 219 -9.61 6.96 -8.92
N ALA A 220 -9.37 7.29 -7.68
CA ALA A 220 -10.38 7.92 -6.82
C ALA A 220 -10.64 9.40 -7.15
N GLY A 221 -9.95 9.97 -8.12
CA GLY A 221 -9.87 11.41 -8.31
C GLY A 221 -9.00 12.08 -7.24
N ASP A 222 -8.86 13.37 -7.32
CA ASP A 222 -8.26 14.17 -6.27
C ASP A 222 -9.26 14.14 -5.10
N GLY A 223 -8.81 13.62 -3.96
CA GLY A 223 -9.66 13.52 -2.77
C GLY A 223 -10.11 14.92 -2.32
N GLU A 224 -11.22 14.98 -1.56
CA GLU A 224 -11.60 16.21 -0.88
C GLU A 224 -10.37 16.74 -0.13
N GLU A 225 -9.90 17.93 -0.49
CA GLU A 225 -8.84 18.61 0.25
C GLU A 225 -9.36 18.88 1.67
N ARG A 226 -8.50 18.68 2.64
CA ARG A 226 -8.80 19.01 4.03
C ARG A 226 -8.30 20.41 4.27
N ASP A 227 -9.17 21.22 4.81
CA ASP A 227 -8.86 22.62 5.10
C ASP A 227 -8.20 22.76 6.47
N ASP A 228 -7.36 23.76 6.57
CA ASP A 228 -6.79 24.21 7.83
C ASP A 228 -7.86 24.91 8.67
N PHE A 229 -7.76 24.78 9.99
CA PHE A 229 -8.51 25.65 10.89
C PHE A 229 -7.95 27.08 10.81
N THR A 230 -8.86 28.05 10.71
CA THR A 230 -8.48 29.46 10.83
C THR A 230 -7.99 29.76 12.25
N PRO A 231 -7.23 30.84 12.45
CA PRO A 231 -6.84 31.29 13.80
C PRO A 231 -8.04 31.43 14.76
N GLU A 232 -9.17 31.95 14.24
CA GLU A 232 -10.39 32.12 14.99
C GLU A 232 -11.03 30.79 15.39
N GLU A 233 -11.16 29.85 14.45
CA GLU A 233 -11.64 28.50 14.74
C GLU A 233 -10.74 27.78 15.76
N ARG A 234 -9.41 27.91 15.63
CA ARG A 234 -8.48 27.37 16.63
C ARG A 234 -8.72 27.98 18.01
N ARG A 235 -8.95 29.28 18.08
CA ARG A 235 -9.26 29.97 19.33
C ARG A 235 -10.54 29.42 19.97
N LEU A 236 -11.61 29.32 19.19
CA LEU A 236 -12.90 28.76 19.65
C LEU A 236 -12.74 27.33 20.17
N ILE A 237 -12.05 26.46 19.39
CA ILE A 237 -11.83 25.06 19.74
C ILE A 237 -11.04 24.94 21.04
N LEU A 238 -9.92 25.65 21.15
CA LEU A 238 -9.03 25.53 22.31
C LEU A 238 -9.66 26.14 23.57
N THR A 239 -10.45 27.23 23.44
CA THR A 239 -11.20 27.80 24.54
C THR A 239 -12.29 26.83 25.04
N ALA A 240 -13.11 26.32 24.13
CA ALA A 240 -14.16 25.36 24.50
C ALA A 240 -13.57 24.03 25.06
N ALA A 241 -12.37 23.65 24.63
CA ALA A 241 -11.72 22.45 25.11
C ALA A 241 -11.29 22.54 26.59
N ARG A 242 -11.15 23.74 27.17
CA ARG A 242 -10.81 23.93 28.60
C ARG A 242 -11.86 23.33 29.52
N ASP A 243 -13.12 23.50 29.16
CA ASP A 243 -14.28 23.03 29.93
C ASP A 243 -14.68 21.60 29.58
N ALA A 244 -14.01 20.98 28.60
CA ALA A 244 -14.26 19.60 28.23
C ALA A 244 -13.44 18.62 29.10
N GLY A 245 -13.92 17.37 29.14
CA GLY A 245 -13.17 16.32 29.87
C GLY A 245 -11.75 16.10 29.31
N PRO A 246 -10.86 15.50 30.11
CA PRO A 246 -9.41 15.46 29.82
C PRO A 246 -9.04 14.91 28.44
N VAL A 247 -9.81 13.93 27.94
CA VAL A 247 -9.56 13.35 26.61
C VAL A 247 -9.76 14.40 25.50
N ILE A 248 -10.87 15.11 25.54
CA ILE A 248 -11.19 16.14 24.53
C ILE A 248 -10.20 17.30 24.68
N LYS A 249 -10.00 17.79 25.89
CA LYS A 249 -9.06 18.89 26.19
C LYS A 249 -7.69 18.58 25.58
N TRP A 250 -7.06 17.53 26.04
CA TRP A 250 -5.67 17.28 25.69
C TRP A 250 -5.47 16.77 24.27
N CYS A 251 -6.48 16.06 23.68
CA CYS A 251 -6.42 15.74 22.25
C CYS A 251 -6.40 17.00 21.38
N ASN A 252 -7.25 18.01 21.68
CA ASN A 252 -7.28 19.26 20.92
C ASN A 252 -5.99 20.07 21.12
N TRP A 253 -5.56 20.28 22.36
CA TRP A 253 -4.36 21.04 22.65
C TRP A 253 -3.11 20.41 22.06
N LEU A 254 -2.85 19.11 22.27
CA LEU A 254 -1.70 18.43 21.73
C LEU A 254 -1.71 18.38 20.19
N SER A 255 -2.89 18.16 19.58
CA SER A 255 -2.99 18.13 18.12
C SER A 255 -2.75 19.48 17.47
N SER A 256 -3.18 20.56 18.12
CA SER A 256 -3.02 21.95 17.62
C SER A 256 -1.58 22.40 17.58
N PHE A 257 -0.73 21.94 18.49
CA PHE A 257 0.60 22.47 18.66
C PHE A 257 1.73 21.50 18.34
N GLN A 258 1.52 20.16 18.42
CA GLN A 258 2.61 19.19 18.20
C GLN A 258 2.42 18.32 16.96
N ALA A 259 1.33 18.50 16.22
CA ALA A 259 1.02 17.77 14.99
C ALA A 259 1.08 16.22 15.09
N PRO A 260 0.80 15.55 16.22
CA PRO A 260 0.80 14.09 16.29
C PRO A 260 -0.46 13.53 15.60
N ARG A 261 -0.46 12.24 15.32
CA ARG A 261 -1.70 11.55 14.97
C ARG A 261 -2.54 11.33 16.23
N LEU A 262 -3.86 11.43 16.13
CA LEU A 262 -4.75 11.20 17.29
C LEU A 262 -4.44 9.89 18.01
N SER A 263 -4.17 8.80 17.28
CA SER A 263 -3.79 7.52 17.89
C SER A 263 -2.46 7.57 18.64
N GLU A 264 -1.54 8.46 18.27
CA GLU A 264 -0.26 8.61 18.97
C GLU A 264 -0.45 9.27 20.34
N ILE A 265 -1.35 10.26 20.42
CA ILE A 265 -1.77 10.88 21.69
C ILE A 265 -2.48 9.86 22.59
N LEU A 266 -3.47 9.16 22.04
CA LEU A 266 -4.33 8.26 22.82
C LEU A 266 -3.62 6.99 23.30
N ASP A 267 -2.58 6.56 22.58
CA ASP A 267 -1.76 5.40 22.95
C ASP A 267 -0.54 5.78 23.80
N ALA A 268 -0.33 7.07 24.14
CA ALA A 268 0.76 7.54 24.97
C ALA A 268 0.57 7.11 26.44
N HIS A 269 1.71 6.93 27.14
CA HIS A 269 1.75 6.72 28.57
C HIS A 269 2.36 7.95 29.26
N THR A 270 2.11 8.13 30.54
CA THR A 270 2.68 9.23 31.33
C THR A 270 4.22 9.20 31.30
N ARG A 271 4.84 8.02 31.35
CA ARG A 271 6.30 7.81 31.19
C ARG A 271 6.87 8.17 29.81
N ASP A 272 6.03 8.48 28.83
CA ASP A 272 6.45 8.99 27.52
C ASP A 272 6.62 10.51 27.53
N VAL A 273 6.11 11.18 28.56
CA VAL A 273 6.34 12.61 28.80
C VAL A 273 7.54 12.74 29.73
N VAL A 274 8.64 13.24 29.22
CA VAL A 274 9.93 13.30 29.92
C VAL A 274 10.62 14.63 29.64
N VAL A 275 11.69 14.94 30.41
CA VAL A 275 12.56 16.07 30.16
C VAL A 275 13.83 15.56 29.46
N GLU A 276 14.13 16.11 28.28
CA GLU A 276 15.35 15.82 27.51
C GLU A 276 16.08 17.15 27.22
N GLU A 277 17.36 17.24 27.53
CA GLU A 277 18.14 18.48 27.38
C GLU A 277 17.50 19.71 28.04
N GLY A 278 16.79 19.52 29.14
CA GLY A 278 16.03 20.57 29.84
C GLY A 278 14.71 20.96 29.20
N VAL A 279 14.28 20.28 28.15
CA VAL A 279 13.02 20.53 27.42
C VAL A 279 12.03 19.42 27.70
N PRO A 280 10.78 19.72 28.14
CA PRO A 280 9.72 18.74 28.21
C PRO A 280 9.33 18.24 26.80
N VAL A 281 9.35 16.93 26.61
CA VAL A 281 9.03 16.27 25.33
C VAL A 281 8.05 15.12 25.53
N MET A 282 7.24 14.85 24.50
CA MET A 282 6.48 13.62 24.38
C MET A 282 7.18 12.66 23.43
N LYS A 283 7.59 11.49 23.93
CA LYS A 283 8.20 10.41 23.14
C LYS A 283 7.12 9.61 22.45
N ILE A 284 6.97 9.78 21.14
CA ILE A 284 6.08 8.94 20.33
C ILE A 284 6.76 7.58 20.15
N ARG A 285 6.28 6.58 20.90
CA ARG A 285 6.84 5.22 20.89
C ARG A 285 5.79 4.22 20.41
N ARG A 286 6.28 3.11 19.89
CA ARG A 286 5.44 2.02 19.39
C ARG A 286 5.33 0.83 20.36
N LYS A 287 6.03 0.85 21.47
CA LYS A 287 6.25 -0.32 22.32
C LYS A 287 5.07 -0.79 23.17
N TYR A 288 4.02 0.03 23.36
CA TYR A 288 2.92 -0.30 24.27
C TYR A 288 1.67 -0.82 23.56
N ARG A 289 1.74 -1.04 22.27
CA ARG A 289 0.67 -1.74 21.54
C ARG A 289 0.76 -3.23 21.84
N SER A 290 -0.39 -3.88 21.89
CA SER A 290 -0.51 -5.34 22.05
C SER A 290 0.56 -6.08 21.22
N PRO A 291 1.11 -7.21 21.75
CA PRO A 291 2.08 -8.04 21.03
C PRO A 291 1.68 -8.39 19.59
N ASP A 292 0.37 -8.46 19.33
CA ASP A 292 -0.21 -8.74 18.00
C ASP A 292 -0.18 -7.55 17.03
N GLN A 293 0.16 -6.33 17.50
CA GLN A 293 0.23 -5.15 16.65
C GLN A 293 1.66 -4.89 16.16
N ARG A 294 2.07 -5.65 15.15
CA ARG A 294 3.34 -5.42 14.46
C ARG A 294 3.33 -4.13 13.65
N LEU A 295 4.45 -3.47 13.68
CA LEU A 295 4.66 -2.11 13.19
C LEU A 295 4.84 -2.07 11.69
N LYS A 296 4.19 -1.11 11.03
CA LYS A 296 4.33 -0.90 9.60
C LYS A 296 5.72 -0.36 9.18
N THR A 297 6.46 0.34 10.03
CA THR A 297 7.84 0.80 9.76
C THR A 297 8.59 1.20 11.04
N LYS A 298 9.94 1.08 11.06
CA LYS A 298 10.83 1.52 12.16
C LYS A 298 10.86 3.05 12.37
N VAL A 299 10.33 3.82 11.43
CA VAL A 299 10.49 5.28 11.25
C VAL A 299 9.61 6.15 12.17
N SER A 300 8.78 5.61 13.02
CA SER A 300 7.78 6.41 13.79
C SER A 300 8.13 6.71 15.24
N THR A 301 9.27 6.24 15.74
CA THR A 301 9.73 6.64 17.08
C THR A 301 10.40 8.00 16.97
N ARG A 302 9.86 8.99 17.66
CA ARG A 302 10.38 10.37 17.66
C ARG A 302 10.08 11.07 18.95
N MET A 303 10.81 12.14 19.22
CA MET A 303 10.56 13.07 20.33
C MET A 303 9.87 14.31 19.76
N VAL A 304 8.79 14.72 20.38
CA VAL A 304 8.08 15.95 20.04
C VAL A 304 8.08 16.85 21.27
N PRO A 305 8.77 17.99 21.24
CA PRO A 305 8.78 18.94 22.34
C PRO A 305 7.36 19.45 22.62
N LEU A 306 7.07 19.67 23.90
CA LEU A 306 5.81 20.29 24.29
C LEU A 306 5.90 21.79 24.03
N HIS A 307 4.90 22.32 23.28
CA HIS A 307 4.77 23.75 23.01
C HIS A 307 4.51 24.52 24.29
N SER A 308 5.02 25.76 24.40
CA SER A 308 4.86 26.61 25.59
C SER A 308 3.38 26.82 25.97
N ALA A 309 2.49 26.97 24.99
CA ALA A 309 1.05 27.05 25.22
C ALA A 309 0.48 25.81 25.90
N VAL A 310 0.93 24.60 25.55
CA VAL A 310 0.49 23.34 26.17
C VAL A 310 1.02 23.22 27.60
N LEU A 311 2.24 23.67 27.83
CA LEU A 311 2.82 23.73 29.19
C LEU A 311 2.07 24.72 30.06
N ALA A 312 1.80 25.92 29.56
CA ALA A 312 1.05 26.97 30.27
C ALA A 312 -0.38 26.54 30.59
N GLU A 313 -1.00 25.70 29.76
CA GLU A 313 -2.34 25.14 29.99
C GLU A 313 -2.38 24.07 31.10
N GLY A 314 -1.23 23.68 31.69
CA GLY A 314 -1.12 22.73 32.80
C GLY A 314 -1.04 21.26 32.37
N PHE A 315 -0.50 20.97 31.19
CA PHE A 315 -0.40 19.58 30.73
C PHE A 315 0.49 18.70 31.62
N LEU A 316 1.57 19.26 32.18
CA LEU A 316 2.44 18.49 33.08
C LEU A 316 1.76 18.17 34.41
N ASP A 317 0.94 19.07 34.94
CA ASP A 317 0.14 18.82 36.14
C ASP A 317 -0.88 17.71 35.90
N TYR A 318 -1.51 17.73 34.71
CA TYR A 318 -2.39 16.63 34.29
C TYR A 318 -1.62 15.29 34.23
N VAL A 319 -0.45 15.24 33.59
CA VAL A 319 0.38 14.03 33.53
C VAL A 319 0.72 13.53 34.95
N GLY A 320 1.10 14.44 35.85
CA GLY A 320 1.42 14.12 37.25
C GLY A 320 0.17 13.56 38.00
N SER A 321 -0.99 14.09 37.73
CA SER A 321 -2.25 13.65 38.39
C SER A 321 -2.72 12.26 37.95
N VAL A 322 -2.33 11.81 36.74
CA VAL A 322 -2.72 10.48 36.19
C VAL A 322 -1.97 9.33 36.87
N GLY A 323 -0.75 9.56 37.33
CA GLY A 323 0.14 8.52 37.84
C GLY A 323 0.75 7.67 36.72
N ASP A 324 1.40 6.54 37.06
CA ASP A 324 2.02 5.69 36.04
C ASP A 324 0.96 4.89 35.28
N GLY A 325 1.03 4.92 33.95
CA GLY A 325 0.09 4.21 33.10
C GLY A 325 -0.24 4.92 31.81
N PRO A 326 -1.36 4.53 31.16
CA PRO A 326 -1.85 5.21 29.98
C PRO A 326 -2.19 6.68 30.29
N LEU A 327 -1.86 7.59 29.37
CA LEU A 327 -2.16 9.02 29.52
C LEU A 327 -3.67 9.29 29.72
N PHE A 328 -4.53 8.41 29.19
CA PHE A 328 -5.98 8.45 29.35
C PHE A 328 -6.51 7.12 29.92
N PRO A 329 -6.40 6.90 31.25
CA PRO A 329 -6.75 5.61 31.86
C PRO A 329 -8.24 5.26 31.73
N GLN A 330 -9.11 6.26 31.59
CA GLN A 330 -10.56 6.08 31.39
C GLN A 330 -10.91 5.47 30.02
N LEU A 331 -9.97 5.41 29.07
CA LEU A 331 -10.22 4.86 27.75
C LEU A 331 -9.86 3.38 27.68
N SER A 332 -10.87 2.52 27.52
CA SER A 332 -10.68 1.11 27.20
C SER A 332 -10.25 0.91 25.73
N LEU A 333 -9.58 -0.20 25.49
CA LEU A 333 -9.20 -0.62 24.13
C LEU A 333 -10.44 -1.08 23.35
N ASP A 334 -10.46 -0.84 22.04
CA ASP A 334 -11.42 -1.46 21.11
C ASP A 334 -11.02 -2.93 20.84
N THR A 335 -11.85 -3.66 20.07
CA THR A 335 -11.61 -5.05 19.67
C THR A 335 -10.29 -5.28 18.92
N TYR A 336 -9.68 -4.20 18.42
CA TYR A 336 -8.39 -4.20 17.73
C TYR A 336 -7.24 -3.74 18.62
N GLY A 337 -7.46 -3.59 19.94
CA GLY A 337 -6.46 -3.13 20.87
C GLY A 337 -6.09 -1.65 20.72
N ARG A 338 -7.03 -0.77 20.28
CA ARG A 338 -6.78 0.66 20.05
C ARG A 338 -7.73 1.51 20.84
N ARG A 339 -7.26 2.64 21.38
CA ARG A 339 -8.12 3.64 22.05
C ARG A 339 -8.82 4.58 21.07
N ALA A 340 -8.16 4.89 19.95
CA ALA A 340 -8.67 5.84 18.96
C ALA A 340 -10.05 5.47 18.38
N GLY A 341 -10.37 4.18 18.26
CA GLY A 341 -11.67 3.73 17.75
C GLY A 341 -12.88 4.24 18.54
N LYS A 342 -12.70 4.48 19.85
CA LYS A 342 -13.75 4.97 20.75
C LYS A 342 -13.81 6.49 20.88
N VAL A 343 -12.80 7.22 20.43
CA VAL A 343 -12.67 8.67 20.60
C VAL A 343 -12.98 9.45 19.34
N THR A 344 -12.71 8.88 18.17
CA THR A 344 -12.84 9.60 16.89
C THR A 344 -14.26 10.15 16.67
N SER A 345 -15.31 9.34 16.91
CA SER A 345 -16.70 9.81 16.75
C SER A 345 -17.10 10.82 17.81
N PRO A 346 -16.89 10.59 19.13
CA PRO A 346 -17.19 11.58 20.16
C PRO A 346 -16.51 12.93 19.93
N ILE A 347 -15.22 12.97 19.59
CA ILE A 347 -14.50 14.25 19.39
C ILE A 347 -15.00 14.98 18.15
N SER A 348 -15.36 14.24 17.08
CA SER A 348 -15.96 14.84 15.87
C SER A 348 -17.36 15.41 16.15
N LYS A 349 -18.16 14.73 16.97
CA LYS A 349 -19.48 15.24 17.41
C LYS A 349 -19.32 16.47 18.28
N TRP A 350 -18.34 16.48 19.18
CA TRP A 350 -18.05 17.62 20.03
C TRP A 350 -17.65 18.86 19.21
N LEU A 351 -16.75 18.71 18.22
CA LEU A 351 -16.37 19.79 17.30
C LEU A 351 -17.60 20.40 16.61
N ARG A 352 -18.54 19.58 16.14
CA ARG A 352 -19.74 20.06 15.44
C ARG A 352 -20.76 20.66 16.36
N ASN A 353 -21.10 19.95 17.44
CA ASN A 353 -22.28 20.27 18.24
C ASN A 353 -21.98 21.26 19.37
N VAL A 354 -20.74 21.30 19.87
CA VAL A 354 -20.34 22.19 20.99
C VAL A 354 -19.59 23.40 20.45
N VAL A 355 -18.61 23.18 19.54
CA VAL A 355 -17.80 24.29 19.02
C VAL A 355 -18.44 24.96 17.80
N GLY A 356 -19.30 24.26 17.06
CA GLY A 356 -19.95 24.78 15.86
C GLY A 356 -19.13 24.65 14.57
N ILE A 357 -18.07 23.83 14.55
CA ILE A 357 -17.29 23.58 13.33
C ILE A 357 -18.04 22.52 12.49
N THR A 358 -18.87 22.99 11.57
CA THR A 358 -19.75 22.13 10.75
C THR A 358 -19.17 21.78 9.38
N ASP A 359 -18.11 22.48 8.92
CA ASP A 359 -17.47 22.25 7.64
C ASP A 359 -16.98 20.79 7.53
N PRO A 360 -17.44 20.01 6.54
CA PRO A 360 -17.05 18.62 6.37
C PRO A 360 -15.54 18.46 6.03
N ASN A 361 -14.92 19.49 5.45
CA ASN A 361 -13.50 19.50 5.11
C ASN A 361 -12.61 19.83 6.31
N LYS A 362 -13.20 20.21 7.45
CA LYS A 362 -12.52 20.49 8.72
C LYS A 362 -12.81 19.46 9.81
N PRO A 363 -12.43 18.17 9.60
CA PRO A 363 -12.52 17.18 10.66
C PRO A 363 -11.46 17.44 11.73
N PHE A 364 -11.51 16.72 12.86
CA PHE A 364 -10.48 16.80 13.93
C PHE A 364 -9.04 16.71 13.40
N TYR A 365 -8.80 15.94 12.34
CA TYR A 365 -7.47 15.80 11.72
C TYR A 365 -6.94 17.12 11.14
N SER A 366 -7.78 18.11 10.90
CA SER A 366 -7.39 19.46 10.45
C SER A 366 -6.46 20.17 11.45
N HIS A 367 -6.51 19.87 12.75
CA HIS A 367 -5.49 20.34 13.69
C HIS A 367 -4.07 20.02 13.22
N ARG A 368 -3.87 18.76 12.81
CA ARG A 368 -2.56 18.35 12.32
C ARG A 368 -2.21 19.01 10.97
N HIS A 369 -3.19 19.15 10.06
CA HIS A 369 -2.96 19.89 8.82
C HIS A 369 -2.51 21.32 9.12
N THR A 370 -3.24 22.05 9.92
CA THR A 370 -2.93 23.43 10.32
C THR A 370 -1.55 23.55 10.97
N ALA A 371 -1.23 22.64 11.90
CA ALA A 371 0.08 22.66 12.53
C ALA A 371 1.22 22.38 11.52
N VAL A 372 1.01 21.47 10.56
CA VAL A 372 1.97 21.22 9.48
C VAL A 372 2.09 22.44 8.56
N SER A 373 0.97 23.10 8.25
CA SER A 373 0.95 24.31 7.44
C SER A 373 1.79 25.44 8.09
N TYR A 374 1.65 25.65 9.41
CA TYR A 374 2.51 26.58 10.14
C TYR A 374 3.99 26.19 10.07
N LEU A 375 4.32 24.94 10.33
CA LEU A 375 5.71 24.46 10.27
C LEU A 375 6.34 24.66 8.89
N ARG A 376 5.57 24.56 7.80
CA ARG A 376 6.06 24.70 6.42
C ARG A 376 6.11 26.14 5.93
N ASN A 377 5.12 26.92 6.31
CA ASN A 377 4.87 28.22 5.65
C ASN A 377 5.33 29.41 6.49
N THR A 378 5.70 29.22 7.77
CA THR A 378 6.24 30.31 8.58
C THR A 378 7.61 30.70 8.07
N LEU A 379 7.76 32.00 7.80
CA LEU A 379 9.02 32.60 7.34
C LEU A 379 9.67 33.39 8.47
N THR A 380 11.00 33.49 8.44
CA THR A 380 11.76 34.41 9.25
C THR A 380 11.53 35.86 8.73
N PRO A 381 11.90 36.91 9.50
CA PRO A 381 11.82 38.30 9.02
C PRO A 381 12.55 38.52 7.69
N GLU A 382 13.59 37.75 7.41
CA GLU A 382 14.40 37.81 6.19
C GLU A 382 13.78 37.02 5.02
N GLY A 383 12.60 36.41 5.20
CA GLY A 383 11.87 35.66 4.16
C GLY A 383 12.31 34.21 3.94
N HIS A 384 13.13 33.65 4.82
CA HIS A 384 13.54 32.25 4.76
C HIS A 384 12.57 31.34 5.55
N PRO A 385 12.45 30.05 5.21
CA PRO A 385 11.67 29.11 6.01
C PRO A 385 12.18 29.07 7.46
N ALA A 386 11.28 29.34 8.41
CA ALA A 386 11.63 29.34 9.84
C ALA A 386 11.93 27.91 10.34
N VAL A 387 11.36 26.89 9.71
CA VAL A 387 11.57 25.49 10.04
C VAL A 387 12.15 24.78 8.82
N LYS A 388 13.25 24.06 9.00
CA LYS A 388 13.83 23.22 7.95
C LYS A 388 12.94 22.01 7.66
N GLU A 389 12.88 21.57 6.40
CA GLU A 389 12.04 20.46 5.94
C GLU A 389 12.32 19.15 6.68
N ASP A 390 13.57 18.85 7.00
CA ASP A 390 13.95 17.65 7.75
C ASP A 390 13.40 17.67 9.18
N ILE A 391 13.37 18.85 9.84
CA ILE A 391 12.77 19.06 11.16
C ILE A 391 11.25 18.90 11.09
N GLU A 392 10.58 19.53 10.10
CA GLU A 392 9.14 19.35 9.89
C GLU A 392 8.78 17.87 9.69
N ARG A 393 9.48 17.20 8.80
CA ARG A 393 9.26 15.78 8.52
C ARG A 393 9.50 14.91 9.75
N TYR A 394 10.49 15.23 10.56
CA TYR A 394 10.74 14.52 11.82
C TYR A 394 9.59 14.73 12.81
N LEU A 395 9.22 15.97 13.12
CA LEU A 395 8.15 16.30 14.06
C LEU A 395 6.81 15.65 13.66
N THR A 396 6.50 15.66 12.37
CA THR A 396 5.25 15.10 11.84
C THR A 396 5.29 13.57 11.64
N GLY A 397 6.48 12.95 11.68
CA GLY A 397 6.65 11.52 11.41
C GLY A 397 6.41 11.16 9.95
N HIS A 398 6.72 12.06 9.01
CA HIS A 398 6.79 11.84 7.57
C HIS A 398 8.22 11.52 7.12
N ALA A 399 9.15 11.36 8.04
CA ALA A 399 10.54 11.13 7.78
C ALA A 399 10.79 9.87 6.93
N GLY A 400 11.60 10.01 5.89
CA GLY A 400 12.17 8.92 5.11
C GLY A 400 13.17 8.08 5.95
N LYS A 401 13.74 7.05 5.34
CA LYS A 401 14.63 6.09 6.02
C LYS A 401 15.90 6.73 6.65
N ASP A 402 16.27 7.93 6.24
CA ASP A 402 17.59 8.52 6.51
C ASP A 402 17.64 9.48 7.73
N VAL A 403 16.51 9.76 8.38
CA VAL A 403 16.44 10.76 9.47
C VAL A 403 16.96 10.22 10.81
N HIS A 404 17.27 8.94 10.92
CA HIS A 404 17.73 8.33 12.17
C HIS A 404 19.20 8.59 12.53
N ALA A 405 20.00 9.22 11.69
CA ALA A 405 21.45 9.19 11.80
C ALA A 405 22.10 10.46 12.37
N ARG A 406 21.35 11.51 12.75
CA ARG A 406 22.01 12.80 13.04
C ARG A 406 21.39 13.55 14.21
N TYR A 407 21.66 13.09 15.37
CA TYR A 407 21.43 13.87 16.57
C TYR A 407 22.77 14.48 17.01
N GLY A 408 23.09 15.67 16.49
CA GLY A 408 24.13 16.51 17.07
C GLY A 408 23.63 17.16 18.35
N ASP A 409 24.56 17.74 19.14
CA ASP A 409 24.23 18.51 20.33
C ASP A 409 23.12 19.56 20.06
N GLN A 410 22.25 19.73 21.05
CA GLN A 410 21.09 20.66 20.99
C GLN A 410 19.97 20.28 20.01
N TRP A 411 19.84 19.01 19.61
CA TRP A 411 18.75 18.59 18.70
C TRP A 411 17.36 18.90 19.26
N VAL A 412 17.13 18.58 20.54
CA VAL A 412 15.82 18.81 21.19
C VAL A 412 15.49 20.29 21.25
N LYS A 413 16.47 21.16 21.49
CA LYS A 413 16.28 22.63 21.48
C LYS A 413 15.88 23.13 20.09
N ARG A 414 16.46 22.59 19.01
CA ARG A 414 16.05 22.92 17.63
C ARG A 414 14.62 22.47 17.33
N LEU A 415 14.23 21.28 17.78
CA LEU A 415 12.85 20.83 17.66
C LEU A 415 11.90 21.73 18.45
N LYS A 416 12.31 22.18 19.64
CA LYS A 416 11.54 23.11 20.47
C LYS A 416 11.34 24.44 19.76
N ALA A 417 12.40 25.05 19.25
CA ALA A 417 12.32 26.30 18.49
C ALA A 417 11.40 26.14 17.28
N ALA A 418 11.47 25.01 16.57
CA ALA A 418 10.60 24.75 15.43
C ALA A 418 9.12 24.65 15.81
N ILE A 419 8.78 23.97 16.91
CA ILE A 419 7.39 23.82 17.31
C ILE A 419 6.77 25.15 17.79
N GLU A 420 7.56 26.05 18.34
CA GLU A 420 7.14 27.36 18.83
C GLU A 420 6.74 28.34 17.70
N VAL A 421 7.01 28.03 16.43
CA VAL A 421 6.50 28.86 15.31
C VAL A 421 4.98 28.75 15.16
N ILE A 422 4.33 27.76 15.79
CA ILE A 422 2.89 27.60 15.76
C ILE A 422 2.26 28.61 16.72
N PRO A 423 1.47 29.59 16.22
CA PRO A 423 0.95 30.66 17.06
C PRO A 423 -0.07 30.12 18.07
N ASN A 424 -0.05 30.67 19.29
CA ASN A 424 -1.09 30.43 20.29
C ASN A 424 -2.24 31.42 20.11
N PRO A 425 -3.41 30.99 19.58
CA PRO A 425 -4.54 31.88 19.34
C PRO A 425 -5.33 32.24 20.61
N VAL A 426 -5.03 31.62 21.75
CA VAL A 426 -5.69 31.86 23.04
C VAL A 426 -4.77 32.58 24.05
N ALA A 427 -3.55 32.97 23.66
CA ALA A 427 -2.72 33.84 24.47
C ALA A 427 -3.44 35.18 24.60
N VAL A 428 -3.59 35.66 25.83
CA VAL A 428 -4.01 37.04 26.07
C VAL A 428 -2.85 37.92 25.61
N LEU A 429 -3.12 38.82 24.69
CA LEU A 429 -2.18 39.85 24.25
C LEU A 429 -1.84 40.75 25.42
#